data_137d39dddbaba1442e035c2f3b3e05fe
#
_entry.id   137d39dddbaba1442e035c2f3b3e05fe
#
_cell.length_a   1.000
_cell.length_b   1.000
_cell.length_c   1.000
_cell.angle_alpha   90.00
_cell.angle_beta   90.00
_cell.angle_gamma   90.00
#
_symmetry.space_group_name_H-M   'P 1'
#
loop_
_entity.id
_entity.type
_entity.pdbx_description
1 polymer ?
#
loop_
_entity_poly.entity_id
_entity_poly.type
_entity_poly.pdbx_seq_one_letter_code
_entity_poly.pdbx_strand_id
1 'polypeptide(L)'
;NQKLVKLIEKTKRKRNFKIHSATKIFQALRIFVNKEISELINGIICGARLLKPGGKILVVSFHSIEDKIVKYFFKSLSEKKSISRYMPNINQPETLFSMVEKKPITPSAKELRENTPSRSAKLRYVIKKNDFYNFETDIVKKFKTLLDIENFGEKL
;
A
#
# COMPACT_ATOMS: atom_id res chain seq x y z
N ASN A 1 2.48 -12.55 26.21
CA ASN A 1 3.32 -12.40 24.99
C ASN A 1 4.55 -13.32 24.97
N GLN A 2 5.26 -13.56 26.08
CA GLN A 2 6.46 -14.42 26.10
C GLN A 2 6.17 -15.89 25.69
N LYS A 3 5.02 -16.46 26.11
CA LYS A 3 4.62 -17.83 25.74
C LYS A 3 4.44 -17.97 24.22
N LEU A 4 3.81 -16.99 23.57
CA LEU A 4 3.62 -16.97 22.11
C LEU A 4 4.97 -16.83 21.38
N VAL A 5 5.87 -15.97 21.87
CA VAL A 5 7.22 -15.82 21.29
C VAL A 5 7.98 -17.15 21.34
N LYS A 6 7.99 -17.84 22.50
CA LYS A 6 8.62 -19.16 22.63
C LYS A 6 8.04 -20.20 21.71
N LEU A 7 6.71 -20.20 21.51
CA LEU A 7 6.02 -21.11 20.58
C LEU A 7 6.47 -20.85 19.13
N ILE A 8 6.50 -19.57 18.72
CA ILE A 8 6.95 -19.15 17.38
C ILE A 8 8.40 -19.57 17.14
N GLU A 9 9.28 -19.41 18.12
CA GLU A 9 10.69 -19.79 18.03
C GLU A 9 10.88 -21.32 17.90
N LYS A 10 10.06 -22.08 18.60
CA LYS A 10 10.06 -23.57 18.48
C LYS A 10 9.59 -24.05 17.11
N THR A 11 8.61 -23.37 16.52
CA THR A 11 7.97 -23.79 15.27
C THR A 11 8.75 -23.34 14.04
N LYS A 12 9.42 -22.19 14.10
CA LYS A 12 10.25 -21.70 13.01
C LYS A 12 11.62 -22.34 12.99
N ARG A 13 12.00 -22.93 11.84
CA ARG A 13 13.39 -23.37 11.60
C ARG A 13 14.33 -22.18 11.80
N LYS A 14 15.40 -22.39 12.62
CA LYS A 14 16.47 -21.40 12.85
C LYS A 14 17.07 -20.97 11.50
N ARG A 15 16.73 -19.78 11.05
CA ARG A 15 17.45 -19.06 9.99
C ARG A 15 17.95 -17.76 10.60
N ASN A 16 19.20 -17.39 10.31
CA ASN A 16 19.79 -16.12 10.72
C ASN A 16 19.06 -14.96 10.08
N PHE A 17 17.99 -14.48 10.70
CA PHE A 17 17.26 -13.31 10.25
C PHE A 17 17.78 -12.07 10.96
N LYS A 18 18.00 -10.97 10.20
CA LYS A 18 18.29 -9.64 10.76
C LYS A 18 17.16 -9.10 11.67
N ILE A 19 15.97 -9.67 11.57
CA ILE A 19 14.76 -9.26 12.30
C ILE A 19 14.28 -10.46 13.12
N HIS A 20 13.87 -10.20 14.37
CA HIS A 20 13.35 -11.23 15.27
C HIS A 20 12.20 -12.02 14.63
N SER A 21 12.20 -13.33 14.77
CA SER A 21 11.25 -14.23 14.09
C SER A 21 9.77 -13.93 14.39
N ALA A 22 9.48 -13.45 15.60
CA ALA A 22 8.13 -13.10 16.03
C ALA A 22 7.62 -11.77 15.44
N THR A 23 8.50 -10.86 15.01
CA THR A 23 8.10 -9.52 14.52
C THR A 23 7.07 -9.58 13.39
N LYS A 24 7.29 -10.46 12.40
CA LYS A 24 6.37 -10.61 11.28
C LYS A 24 5.00 -11.16 11.68
N ILE A 25 4.97 -12.03 12.70
CA ILE A 25 3.72 -12.62 13.20
C ILE A 25 2.94 -11.58 13.98
N PHE A 26 3.60 -10.82 14.86
CA PHE A 26 2.95 -9.72 15.56
C PHE A 26 2.45 -8.63 14.60
N GLN A 27 3.22 -8.32 13.55
CA GLN A 27 2.77 -7.41 12.49
C GLN A 27 1.53 -7.94 11.78
N ALA A 28 1.50 -9.23 11.41
CA ALA A 28 0.33 -9.83 10.76
C ALA A 28 -0.90 -9.80 11.67
N LEU A 29 -0.75 -10.11 12.95
CA LEU A 29 -1.84 -10.03 13.95
C LEU A 29 -2.35 -8.59 14.09
N ARG A 30 -1.46 -7.60 14.15
CA ARG A 30 -1.84 -6.18 14.24
C ARG A 30 -2.65 -5.74 13.01
N ILE A 31 -2.15 -6.09 11.82
CA ILE A 31 -2.83 -5.80 10.55
C ILE A 31 -4.24 -6.41 10.56
N PHE A 32 -4.34 -7.68 10.94
CA PHE A 32 -5.61 -8.40 10.98
C PHE A 32 -6.61 -7.79 11.98
N VAL A 33 -6.19 -7.56 13.22
CA VAL A 33 -7.06 -7.03 14.28
C VAL A 33 -7.52 -5.61 13.98
N ASN A 34 -6.64 -4.77 13.45
CA ASN A 34 -6.94 -3.36 13.16
C ASN A 34 -7.50 -3.15 11.76
N LYS A 35 -7.65 -4.18 10.93
CA LYS A 35 -8.11 -4.08 9.53
C LYS A 35 -7.30 -3.05 8.72
N GLU A 36 -5.98 -2.99 8.95
CA GLU A 36 -5.11 -1.94 8.41
C GLU A 36 -5.12 -1.87 6.87
N ILE A 37 -5.34 -3.00 6.20
CA ILE A 37 -5.40 -3.06 4.73
C ILE A 37 -6.72 -2.47 4.20
N SER A 38 -7.85 -2.85 4.81
CA SER A 38 -9.17 -2.32 4.46
C SER A 38 -9.23 -0.82 4.68
N GLU A 39 -8.75 -0.34 5.83
CA GLU A 39 -8.70 1.09 6.17
C GLU A 39 -7.80 1.87 5.20
N LEU A 40 -6.61 1.34 4.86
CA LEU A 40 -5.72 1.96 3.88
C LEU A 40 -6.38 2.09 2.51
N ILE A 41 -6.99 1.00 2.00
CA ILE A 41 -7.64 1.00 0.68
C ILE A 41 -8.80 1.99 0.66
N ASN A 42 -9.65 1.98 1.69
CA ASN A 42 -10.76 2.92 1.81
C ASN A 42 -10.27 4.36 1.90
N GLY A 43 -9.24 4.61 2.72
CA GLY A 43 -8.66 5.94 2.89
C GLY A 43 -8.13 6.53 1.59
N ILE A 44 -7.37 5.77 0.79
CA ILE A 44 -6.83 6.27 -0.48
C ILE A 44 -7.91 6.44 -1.56
N ILE A 45 -8.96 5.60 -1.56
CA ILE A 45 -10.12 5.73 -2.45
C ILE A 45 -10.90 7.01 -2.11
N CYS A 46 -11.25 7.19 -0.83
CA CYS A 46 -11.96 8.38 -0.36
C CYS A 46 -11.15 9.66 -0.61
N GLY A 47 -9.83 9.63 -0.33
CA GLY A 47 -8.94 10.75 -0.62
C GLY A 47 -8.92 11.11 -2.11
N ALA A 48 -8.87 10.09 -2.98
CA ALA A 48 -8.91 10.29 -4.42
C ALA A 48 -10.23 10.90 -4.92
N ARG A 49 -11.35 10.53 -4.31
CA ARG A 49 -12.69 11.07 -4.64
C ARG A 49 -12.85 12.51 -4.22
N LEU A 50 -12.49 12.81 -2.98
CA LEU A 50 -12.69 14.14 -2.38
C LEU A 50 -11.74 15.21 -2.91
N LEU A 51 -10.59 14.79 -3.45
CA LEU A 51 -9.58 15.70 -3.94
C LEU A 51 -10.03 16.35 -5.26
N LYS A 52 -9.86 17.66 -5.37
CA LYS A 52 -10.07 18.41 -6.62
C LYS A 52 -8.89 18.24 -7.59
N PRO A 53 -9.09 18.37 -8.91
CA PRO A 53 -7.98 18.46 -9.87
C PRO A 53 -6.94 19.50 -9.42
N GLY A 54 -5.64 19.16 -9.56
CA GLY A 54 -4.50 19.92 -9.04
C GLY A 54 -4.11 19.58 -7.60
N GLY A 55 -4.99 18.94 -6.83
CA GLY A 55 -4.69 18.52 -5.47
C GLY A 55 -3.70 17.36 -5.41
N LYS A 56 -3.07 17.16 -4.25
CA LYS A 56 -2.05 16.14 -4.02
C LYS A 56 -2.50 15.14 -2.95
N ILE A 57 -2.26 13.85 -3.21
CA ILE A 57 -2.37 12.80 -2.19
C ILE A 57 -0.96 12.39 -1.81
N LEU A 58 -0.64 12.48 -0.52
CA LEU A 58 0.61 12.03 0.06
C LEU A 58 0.31 10.87 1.01
N VAL A 59 1.01 9.76 0.87
CA VAL A 59 0.86 8.58 1.74
C VAL A 59 2.21 8.17 2.25
N VAL A 60 2.32 8.07 3.58
CA VAL A 60 3.49 7.50 4.27
C VAL A 60 3.15 6.08 4.68
N SER A 61 3.96 5.12 4.28
CA SER A 61 3.84 3.71 4.65
C SER A 61 5.07 3.26 5.43
N PHE A 62 4.87 2.34 6.38
CA PHE A 62 5.95 1.83 7.25
C PHE A 62 6.31 0.37 6.98
N HIS A 63 5.50 -0.34 6.21
CA HIS A 63 5.80 -1.72 5.83
C HIS A 63 5.51 -2.01 4.35
N SER A 64 6.07 -3.13 3.88
CA SER A 64 6.08 -3.47 2.45
C SER A 64 4.69 -3.74 1.85
N ILE A 65 3.73 -4.18 2.64
CA ILE A 65 2.37 -4.48 2.15
C ILE A 65 1.66 -3.16 1.85
N GLU A 66 1.68 -2.19 2.78
CA GLU A 66 1.13 -0.86 2.56
C GLU A 66 1.76 -0.20 1.33
N ASP A 67 3.11 -0.18 1.26
CA ASP A 67 3.84 0.40 0.13
C ASP A 67 3.44 -0.24 -1.22
N LYS A 68 3.20 -1.56 -1.23
CA LYS A 68 2.75 -2.29 -2.42
C LYS A 68 1.34 -1.87 -2.86
N ILE A 69 0.43 -1.67 -1.92
CA ILE A 69 -0.95 -1.23 -2.18
C ILE A 69 -0.94 0.20 -2.74
N VAL A 70 -0.28 1.13 -2.05
CA VAL A 70 -0.17 2.53 -2.47
C VAL A 70 0.51 2.65 -3.83
N LYS A 71 1.63 1.94 -4.03
CA LYS A 71 2.33 1.90 -5.32
C LYS A 71 1.43 1.40 -6.44
N TYR A 72 0.67 0.33 -6.19
CA TYR A 72 -0.24 -0.23 -7.19
C TYR A 72 -1.33 0.78 -7.55
N PHE A 73 -2.01 1.36 -6.54
CA PHE A 73 -3.08 2.32 -6.74
C PHE A 73 -2.61 3.54 -7.54
N PHE A 74 -1.52 4.17 -7.12
CA PHE A 74 -0.98 5.34 -7.81
C PHE A 74 -0.52 5.01 -9.23
N LYS A 75 0.16 3.88 -9.42
CA LYS A 75 0.66 3.47 -10.72
C LYS A 75 -0.48 3.14 -11.69
N SER A 76 -1.45 2.33 -11.27
CA SER A 76 -2.57 1.91 -12.14
C SER A 76 -3.42 3.08 -12.64
N LEU A 77 -3.51 4.16 -11.87
CA LEU A 77 -4.28 5.35 -12.21
C LEU A 77 -3.46 6.48 -12.84
N SER A 78 -2.12 6.34 -12.90
CA SER A 78 -1.21 7.30 -13.52
C SER A 78 -0.68 6.84 -14.87
N GLU A 79 -0.70 5.54 -15.16
CA GLU A 79 -0.19 4.99 -16.41
C GLU A 79 -1.34 4.74 -17.40
N LYS A 80 -1.16 5.17 -18.64
CA LYS A 80 -2.03 4.78 -19.75
C LYS A 80 -1.88 3.28 -19.98
N LYS A 81 -3.00 2.55 -20.10
CA LYS A 81 -2.94 1.12 -20.44
C LYS A 81 -2.29 0.98 -21.82
N SER A 82 -1.23 0.20 -21.93
CA SER A 82 -0.62 -0.11 -23.23
C SER A 82 -1.63 -0.83 -24.10
N ILE A 83 -1.97 -0.23 -25.22
CA ILE A 83 -2.80 -0.87 -26.27
C ILE A 83 -1.85 -1.68 -27.14
N SER A 84 -2.28 -2.87 -27.57
CA SER A 84 -1.56 -3.68 -28.56
C SER A 84 -1.28 -2.85 -29.81
N ARG A 85 -0.09 -3.00 -30.39
CA ARG A 85 0.33 -2.31 -31.64
C ARG A 85 -0.62 -2.56 -32.81
N TYR A 86 -1.48 -3.55 -32.70
CA TYR A 86 -2.43 -3.97 -33.73
C TYR A 86 -3.85 -3.40 -33.54
N MET A 87 -4.09 -2.60 -32.47
CA MET A 87 -5.39 -1.92 -32.30
C MET A 87 -5.34 -0.49 -32.86
N PRO A 88 -6.40 -0.05 -33.60
CA PRO A 88 -6.50 1.33 -34.06
C PRO A 88 -6.45 2.30 -32.86
N ASN A 89 -5.95 3.52 -33.11
CA ASN A 89 -5.86 4.59 -32.12
C ASN A 89 -7.24 4.93 -31.55
N ILE A 90 -7.65 4.20 -30.53
CA ILE A 90 -8.81 4.57 -29.72
C ILE A 90 -8.31 5.65 -28.75
N ASN A 91 -9.03 6.77 -28.66
CA ASN A 91 -8.76 7.81 -27.68
C ASN A 91 -8.61 7.18 -26.29
N GLN A 92 -7.37 7.09 -25.80
CA GLN A 92 -7.10 6.52 -24.49
C GLN A 92 -7.72 7.42 -23.43
N PRO A 93 -8.47 6.87 -22.46
CA PRO A 93 -8.99 7.66 -21.37
C PRO A 93 -7.84 8.36 -20.64
N GLU A 94 -8.08 9.60 -20.28
CA GLU A 94 -7.12 10.38 -19.51
C GLU A 94 -6.84 9.70 -18.17
N THR A 95 -5.60 9.85 -17.69
CA THR A 95 -5.20 9.29 -16.39
C THR A 95 -5.76 10.14 -15.24
N LEU A 96 -6.20 9.48 -14.16
CA LEU A 96 -6.69 10.18 -12.98
C LEU A 96 -5.59 10.98 -12.28
N PHE A 97 -4.39 10.41 -12.20
CA PHE A 97 -3.24 11.00 -11.54
C PHE A 97 -2.07 11.27 -12.46
N SER A 98 -1.24 12.22 -12.05
CA SER A 98 0.14 12.39 -12.52
C SER A 98 1.07 11.92 -11.43
N MET A 99 1.91 10.93 -11.74
CA MET A 99 2.98 10.47 -10.87
C MET A 99 4.25 11.26 -11.19
N VAL A 100 4.71 12.08 -10.25
CA VAL A 100 5.94 12.88 -10.41
C VAL A 100 7.16 11.98 -10.26
N GLU A 101 7.15 11.09 -9.25
CA GLU A 101 8.24 10.17 -8.97
C GLU A 101 7.78 8.73 -8.88
N LYS A 102 8.49 7.82 -9.56
CA LYS A 102 8.22 6.36 -9.53
C LYS A 102 8.75 5.71 -8.26
N LYS A 103 9.86 6.23 -7.72
CA LYS A 103 10.47 5.75 -6.47
C LYS A 103 9.85 6.44 -5.26
N PRO A 104 9.73 5.75 -4.11
CA PRO A 104 9.29 6.41 -2.89
C PRO A 104 10.40 7.32 -2.36
N ILE A 105 10.02 8.42 -1.74
CA ILE A 105 10.93 9.24 -0.93
C ILE A 105 11.17 8.49 0.37
N THR A 106 12.43 8.35 0.75
CA THR A 106 12.86 7.67 1.99
C THR A 106 13.53 8.67 2.92
N PRO A 107 13.57 8.41 4.23
CA PRO A 107 14.19 9.30 5.21
C PRO A 107 15.66 9.59 4.89
N SER A 108 16.07 10.82 5.14
CA SER A 108 17.48 11.23 5.03
C SER A 108 18.33 10.64 6.15
N ALA A 109 19.67 10.64 5.97
CA ALA A 109 20.59 10.22 7.04
C ALA A 109 20.47 11.09 8.30
N LYS A 110 20.08 12.36 8.18
CA LYS A 110 19.83 13.24 9.33
C LYS A 110 18.59 12.79 10.08
N GLU A 111 17.47 12.59 9.37
CA GLU A 111 16.21 12.12 9.95
C GLU A 111 16.36 10.77 10.64
N LEU A 112 17.12 9.84 10.06
CA LEU A 112 17.38 8.53 10.68
C LEU A 112 18.13 8.62 12.02
N ARG A 113 18.97 9.64 12.19
CA ARG A 113 19.67 9.89 13.46
C ARG A 113 18.77 10.51 14.51
N GLU A 114 17.91 11.44 14.10
CA GLU A 114 16.99 12.15 14.98
C GLU A 114 15.72 11.34 15.30
N ASN A 115 15.27 10.52 14.37
CA ASN A 115 14.04 9.72 14.45
C ASN A 115 14.25 8.31 13.93
N THR A 116 14.90 7.46 14.70
CA THR A 116 15.18 6.06 14.35
C THR A 116 13.95 5.23 13.88
N PRO A 117 12.73 5.42 14.41
CA PRO A 117 11.53 4.74 13.89
C PRO A 117 11.23 5.02 12.43
N SER A 118 11.67 6.14 11.86
CA SER A 118 11.44 6.51 10.45
C SER A 118 12.14 5.59 9.44
N ARG A 119 13.06 4.73 9.88
CA ARG A 119 13.90 3.86 9.01
C ARG A 119 13.14 3.06 7.94
N SER A 120 11.88 2.73 8.20
CA SER A 120 11.03 1.96 7.29
C SER A 120 10.02 2.83 6.53
N ALA A 121 9.99 4.13 6.80
CA ALA A 121 9.04 5.05 6.19
C ALA A 121 9.32 5.23 4.69
N LYS A 122 8.23 5.24 3.92
CA LYS A 122 8.24 5.51 2.48
C LYS A 122 7.11 6.46 2.17
N LEU A 123 7.44 7.64 1.68
CA LEU A 123 6.47 8.61 1.21
C LEU A 123 6.27 8.43 -0.30
N ARG A 124 5.02 8.29 -0.72
CA ARG A 124 4.60 8.38 -2.12
C ARG A 124 3.58 9.46 -2.28
N TYR A 125 3.59 10.14 -3.43
CA TYR A 125 2.59 11.14 -3.75
C TYR A 125 2.23 11.16 -5.22
N VAL A 126 1.02 11.63 -5.49
CA VAL A 126 0.49 11.87 -6.83
C VAL A 126 -0.29 13.18 -6.86
N ILE A 127 -0.43 13.76 -8.05
CA ILE A 127 -1.24 14.95 -8.29
C ILE A 127 -2.47 14.51 -9.09
N LYS A 128 -3.66 14.86 -8.63
CA LYS A 128 -4.91 14.60 -9.36
C LYS A 128 -4.98 15.47 -10.61
N LYS A 129 -5.24 14.86 -11.76
CA LYS A 129 -5.40 15.55 -13.04
C LYS A 129 -6.86 15.78 -13.40
N ASN A 130 -7.64 14.72 -13.35
CA ASN A 130 -9.01 14.68 -13.81
C ASN A 130 -9.93 14.03 -12.80
N ASP A 131 -11.22 14.29 -12.89
CA ASP A 131 -12.24 13.56 -12.16
C ASP A 131 -12.72 12.38 -13.00
N PHE A 132 -12.72 11.18 -12.37
CA PHE A 132 -13.20 9.98 -13.01
C PHE A 132 -13.66 8.99 -11.92
N TYR A 133 -14.79 8.35 -12.14
CA TYR A 133 -15.55 7.77 -11.03
C TYR A 133 -15.41 6.25 -10.86
N ASN A 134 -14.83 5.51 -11.79
CA ASN A 134 -14.84 4.04 -11.77
C ASN A 134 -13.44 3.43 -11.64
N PHE A 135 -12.68 3.83 -10.60
CA PHE A 135 -11.32 3.35 -10.38
C PHE A 135 -11.16 2.35 -9.23
N GLU A 136 -12.22 2.09 -8.45
CA GLU A 136 -12.14 1.37 -7.18
C GLU A 136 -12.09 -0.13 -7.35
N THR A 137 -12.80 -0.64 -8.34
CA THR A 137 -12.93 -2.08 -8.60
C THR A 137 -11.58 -2.76 -8.82
N ASP A 138 -10.64 -2.10 -9.49
CA ASP A 138 -9.34 -2.68 -9.81
C ASP A 138 -8.47 -2.91 -8.57
N ILE A 139 -8.45 -1.97 -7.61
CA ILE A 139 -7.65 -2.14 -6.38
C ILE A 139 -8.27 -3.18 -5.46
N VAL A 140 -9.60 -3.15 -5.26
CA VAL A 140 -10.31 -4.13 -4.45
C VAL A 140 -10.12 -5.53 -5.01
N LYS A 141 -10.29 -5.71 -6.32
CA LYS A 141 -10.07 -6.98 -7.01
C LYS A 141 -8.62 -7.46 -6.86
N LYS A 142 -7.64 -6.57 -6.99
CA LYS A 142 -6.20 -6.89 -6.89
C LYS A 142 -5.80 -7.38 -5.52
N PHE A 143 -6.39 -6.82 -4.46
CA PHE A 143 -6.04 -7.14 -3.08
C PHE A 143 -7.13 -7.94 -2.36
N LYS A 144 -8.06 -8.55 -3.12
CA LYS A 144 -9.18 -9.32 -2.59
C LYS A 144 -8.76 -10.34 -1.54
N THR A 145 -7.72 -11.12 -1.78
CA THR A 145 -7.25 -12.15 -0.83
C THR A 145 -6.87 -11.56 0.53
N LEU A 146 -6.26 -10.37 0.56
CA LEU A 146 -5.90 -9.72 1.82
C LEU A 146 -7.13 -9.19 2.54
N LEU A 147 -8.08 -8.61 1.79
CA LEU A 147 -9.36 -8.14 2.32
C LEU A 147 -10.21 -9.31 2.85
N ASP A 148 -10.26 -10.44 2.14
CA ASP A 148 -10.98 -11.63 2.57
C ASP A 148 -10.39 -12.20 3.87
N ILE A 149 -9.07 -12.15 4.07
CA ILE A 149 -8.41 -12.54 5.32
C ILE A 149 -8.83 -11.63 6.48
N GLU A 150 -8.83 -10.32 6.30
CA GLU A 150 -9.25 -9.37 7.34
C GLU A 150 -10.73 -9.52 7.72
N ASN A 151 -11.59 -9.84 6.75
CA ASN A 151 -13.02 -10.04 6.97
C ASN A 151 -13.36 -11.45 7.51
N PHE A 152 -12.40 -12.38 7.52
CA PHE A 152 -12.63 -13.73 8.04
C PHE A 152 -13.00 -13.73 9.53
N GLY A 153 -12.47 -12.78 10.32
CA GLY A 153 -12.80 -12.63 11.74
C GLY A 153 -14.24 -12.18 12.03
N GLU A 154 -14.96 -11.66 11.04
CA GLU A 154 -16.39 -11.28 11.22
C GLU A 154 -17.36 -12.45 11.03
N LYS A 155 -16.84 -13.58 10.56
CA LYS A 155 -17.64 -14.81 10.30
C LYS A 155 -17.49 -15.85 11.40
N LEU A 156 -16.71 -15.55 12.44
CA LEU A 156 -16.51 -16.35 13.65
C LEU A 156 -17.30 -15.75 14.81
#